data_e1bafb51aeaea7d781fb20bf62d1c31a
#
_entry.id   e1bafb51aeaea7d781fb20bf62d1c31a
#
_cell.length_a   1.000
_cell.length_b   1.000
_cell.length_c   1.000
_cell.angle_alpha   90.00
_cell.angle_beta   90.00
_cell.angle_gamma   90.00
#
_symmetry.space_group_name_H-M   'P 1'
#
loop_
_entity.id
_entity.type
_entity.pdbx_description
1 polymer ?
#
loop_
_entity_poly.entity_id
_entity_poly.type
_entity_poly.pdbx_seq_one_letter_code
_entity_poly.pdbx_strand_id
1 'polypeptide(L)'
;MSDPITRTRFVENLARVTLDGSVSGELKALRRPPGRQPHIEDLARSEWFNTLDDDDQAMVANVMRSTAYAVLHSILCVLDGASTVVEGADKGILRLVHVTSDSVRELNEHAGEPDLHDLLAAAYGKTS
;
A
#
# COMPACT_ATOMS: atom_id res chain seq x y z
N MET A 1 -26.50 0.00 -13.46
CA MET A 1 -25.86 1.18 -12.87
C MET A 1 -25.05 0.77 -11.64
N SER A 2 -23.75 0.93 -11.68
CA SER A 2 -22.90 0.63 -10.52
C SER A 2 -22.71 1.90 -9.69
N ASP A 3 -22.84 1.78 -8.37
CA ASP A 3 -22.59 2.89 -7.48
C ASP A 3 -21.09 3.26 -7.56
N PRO A 4 -20.75 4.56 -7.45
CA PRO A 4 -19.35 4.95 -7.39
C PRO A 4 -18.70 4.38 -6.13
N ILE A 5 -17.41 4.07 -6.25
CA ILE A 5 -16.66 3.55 -5.11
C ILE A 5 -16.60 4.60 -4.00
N THR A 6 -16.79 4.18 -2.75
CA THR A 6 -16.62 5.07 -1.61
C THR A 6 -15.14 5.24 -1.29
N ARG A 7 -14.80 6.33 -0.61
CA ARG A 7 -13.42 6.60 -0.20
C ARG A 7 -12.89 5.51 0.73
N THR A 8 -13.70 5.09 1.70
CA THR A 8 -13.35 4.00 2.61
C THR A 8 -13.10 2.69 1.85
N ARG A 9 -14.00 2.33 0.95
CA ARG A 9 -13.90 1.12 0.14
C ARG A 9 -12.65 1.15 -0.75
N PHE A 10 -12.37 2.31 -1.34
CA PHE A 10 -11.17 2.49 -2.15
C PHE A 10 -9.91 2.21 -1.34
N VAL A 11 -9.78 2.81 -0.15
CA VAL A 11 -8.60 2.63 0.70
C VAL A 11 -8.48 1.17 1.16
N GLU A 12 -9.58 0.54 1.58
CA GLU A 12 -9.57 -0.87 1.97
C GLU A 12 -9.12 -1.78 0.84
N ASN A 13 -9.66 -1.58 -0.36
CA ASN A 13 -9.30 -2.39 -1.53
C ASN A 13 -7.86 -2.12 -1.97
N LEU A 14 -7.44 -0.86 -1.95
CA LEU A 14 -6.07 -0.48 -2.29
C LEU A 14 -5.08 -1.17 -1.36
N ALA A 15 -5.32 -1.14 -0.06
CA ALA A 15 -4.46 -1.78 0.91
C ALA A 15 -4.40 -3.30 0.73
N ARG A 16 -5.55 -3.93 0.46
CA ARG A 16 -5.60 -5.37 0.20
C ARG A 16 -4.79 -5.75 -1.03
N VAL A 17 -4.90 -4.99 -2.10
CA VAL A 17 -4.21 -5.28 -3.36
C VAL A 17 -2.72 -4.94 -3.27
N THR A 18 -2.37 -3.78 -2.74
CA THR A 18 -0.98 -3.30 -2.75
C THR A 18 -0.18 -3.72 -1.53
N LEU A 19 -0.72 -3.57 -0.33
CA LEU A 19 0.00 -3.92 0.89
C LEU A 19 0.00 -5.43 1.11
N ASP A 20 -1.19 -6.01 1.31
CA ASP A 20 -1.31 -7.44 1.59
C ASP A 20 -0.81 -8.28 0.41
N GLY A 21 -1.15 -7.88 -0.80
CA GLY A 21 -0.72 -8.57 -2.01
C GLY A 21 0.79 -8.58 -2.20
N SER A 22 1.44 -7.43 -1.98
CA SER A 22 2.89 -7.32 -2.12
C SER A 22 3.63 -8.11 -1.05
N VAL A 23 3.20 -8.04 0.19
CA VAL A 23 3.82 -8.80 1.29
C VAL A 23 3.65 -10.30 1.07
N SER A 24 2.44 -10.73 0.74
CA SER A 24 2.15 -12.14 0.47
C SER A 24 2.97 -12.68 -0.70
N GLY A 25 3.04 -11.90 -1.79
CA GLY A 25 3.81 -12.27 -2.97
C GLY A 25 5.31 -12.37 -2.69
N GLU A 26 5.85 -11.44 -1.93
CA GLU A 26 7.28 -11.44 -1.58
C GLU A 26 7.63 -12.58 -0.63
N LEU A 27 6.78 -12.89 0.34
CA LEU A 27 6.98 -14.03 1.23
C LEU A 27 6.97 -15.34 0.46
N LYS A 28 6.08 -15.47 -0.52
CA LYS A 28 6.01 -16.62 -1.39
C LYS A 28 7.30 -16.78 -2.19
N ALA A 29 7.82 -15.68 -2.74
CA ALA A 29 9.07 -15.66 -3.49
C ALA A 29 10.28 -15.99 -2.60
N LEU A 30 10.26 -15.56 -1.33
CA LEU A 30 11.30 -15.91 -0.36
C LEU A 30 11.31 -17.40 -0.05
N ARG A 31 10.15 -18.03 0.03
CA ARG A 31 10.06 -19.47 0.28
C ARG A 31 10.48 -20.29 -0.95
N ARG A 32 10.10 -19.80 -2.12
CA ARG A 32 10.41 -20.46 -3.39
C ARG A 32 10.54 -19.40 -4.49
N PRO A 33 11.76 -19.14 -4.99
CA PRO A 33 11.97 -18.14 -6.04
C PRO A 33 11.14 -18.43 -7.29
N PRO A 34 10.56 -17.42 -7.92
CA PRO A 34 9.70 -17.62 -9.10
C PRO A 34 10.52 -17.88 -10.38
N GLY A 35 9.90 -18.58 -11.32
CA GLY A 35 10.44 -18.79 -12.64
C GLY A 35 11.36 -19.99 -12.75
N ARG A 36 11.75 -20.30 -13.99
CA ARG A 36 12.63 -21.43 -14.30
C ARG A 36 14.09 -21.13 -14.03
N GLN A 37 14.48 -19.86 -14.20
CA GLN A 37 15.83 -19.38 -13.92
C GLN A 37 15.73 -18.15 -13.03
N PRO A 38 15.51 -18.35 -11.73
CA PRO A 38 15.37 -17.22 -10.81
C PRO A 38 16.63 -16.37 -10.80
N HIS A 39 16.45 -15.07 -10.55
CA HIS A 39 17.56 -14.15 -10.43
C HIS A 39 18.46 -14.56 -9.26
N ILE A 40 19.77 -14.33 -9.40
CA ILE A 40 20.73 -14.74 -8.37
C ILE A 40 20.45 -14.10 -7.01
N GLU A 41 19.96 -12.87 -7.01
CA GLU A 41 19.58 -12.20 -5.76
C GLU A 41 18.39 -12.85 -5.10
N ASP A 42 17.41 -13.32 -5.88
CA ASP A 42 16.24 -14.00 -5.36
C ASP A 42 16.62 -15.36 -4.77
N LEU A 43 17.53 -16.07 -5.41
CA LEU A 43 18.03 -17.33 -4.89
C LEU A 43 18.76 -17.14 -3.56
N ALA A 44 19.60 -16.10 -3.46
CA ALA A 44 20.35 -15.81 -2.24
C ALA A 44 19.42 -15.45 -1.08
N ARG A 45 18.42 -14.60 -1.35
CA ARG A 45 17.42 -14.25 -0.32
C ARG A 45 16.61 -15.46 0.14
N SER A 46 16.20 -16.30 -0.79
CA SER A 46 15.44 -17.52 -0.49
C SER A 46 16.25 -18.50 0.35
N GLU A 47 17.51 -18.72 -0.03
CA GLU A 47 18.42 -19.59 0.71
C GLU A 47 18.57 -19.12 2.16
N TRP A 48 18.82 -17.84 2.34
CA TRP A 48 18.92 -17.24 3.67
C TRP A 48 17.62 -17.38 4.47
N PHE A 49 16.48 -17.00 3.87
CA PHE A 49 15.18 -17.00 4.54
C PHE A 49 14.81 -18.39 5.03
N ASN A 50 15.10 -19.43 4.22
CA ASN A 50 14.77 -20.81 4.55
C ASN A 50 15.69 -21.41 5.63
N THR A 51 16.78 -20.71 6.00
CA THR A 51 17.60 -21.11 7.16
C THR A 51 17.01 -20.62 8.49
N LEU A 52 16.08 -19.65 8.44
CA LEU A 52 15.49 -19.06 9.63
C LEU A 52 14.45 -19.98 10.25
N ASP A 53 14.31 -19.93 11.57
CA ASP A 53 13.21 -20.62 12.26
C ASP A 53 11.89 -19.86 12.03
N ASP A 54 10.79 -20.45 12.50
CA ASP A 54 9.45 -19.89 12.27
C ASP A 54 9.29 -18.51 12.90
N ASP A 55 9.87 -18.28 14.07
CA ASP A 55 9.78 -16.99 14.75
C ASP A 55 10.51 -15.88 13.97
N ASP A 56 11.69 -16.20 13.45
CA ASP A 56 12.47 -15.25 12.66
C ASP A 56 11.81 -14.99 11.31
N GLN A 57 11.26 -16.02 10.67
CA GLN A 57 10.49 -15.82 9.44
C GLN A 57 9.26 -14.92 9.67
N ALA A 58 8.59 -15.11 10.80
CA ALA A 58 7.45 -14.25 11.17
C ALA A 58 7.89 -12.79 11.41
N MET A 59 9.08 -12.60 11.97
CA MET A 59 9.64 -11.25 12.17
C MET A 59 9.96 -10.59 10.84
N VAL A 60 10.50 -11.32 9.87
CA VAL A 60 10.71 -10.79 8.52
C VAL A 60 9.38 -10.33 7.92
N ALA A 61 8.34 -11.16 8.01
CA ALA A 61 7.01 -10.81 7.52
C ALA A 61 6.47 -9.55 8.21
N ASN A 62 6.69 -9.42 9.51
CA ASN A 62 6.27 -8.26 10.29
C ASN A 62 6.94 -6.97 9.80
N VAL A 63 8.26 -7.00 9.59
CA VAL A 63 9.01 -5.86 9.07
C VAL A 63 8.53 -5.48 7.67
N MET A 64 8.31 -6.47 6.81
CA MET A 64 7.82 -6.24 5.45
C MET A 64 6.45 -5.54 5.47
N ARG A 65 5.54 -6.03 6.32
CA ARG A 65 4.21 -5.43 6.46
C ARG A 65 4.28 -4.01 6.99
N SER A 66 5.13 -3.77 7.97
CA SER A 66 5.34 -2.44 8.54
C SER A 66 5.87 -1.46 7.49
N THR A 67 6.84 -1.89 6.68
CA THR A 67 7.38 -1.06 5.60
C THR A 67 6.35 -0.79 4.52
N ALA A 68 5.61 -1.82 4.10
CA ALA A 68 4.56 -1.67 3.10
C ALA A 68 3.48 -0.70 3.57
N TYR A 69 3.07 -0.79 4.84
CA TYR A 69 2.13 0.15 5.43
C TYR A 69 2.69 1.58 5.39
N ALA A 70 3.93 1.77 5.82
CA ALA A 70 4.55 3.09 5.86
C ALA A 70 4.61 3.74 4.48
N VAL A 71 4.95 2.97 3.44
CA VAL A 71 5.02 3.47 2.07
C VAL A 71 3.63 3.86 1.57
N LEU A 72 2.63 3.00 1.75
CA LEU A 72 1.27 3.29 1.32
C LEU A 72 0.70 4.50 2.06
N HIS A 73 0.90 4.57 3.38
CA HIS A 73 0.47 5.71 4.18
C HIS A 73 1.10 7.01 3.69
N SER A 74 2.40 6.98 3.36
CA SER A 74 3.12 8.15 2.86
C SER A 74 2.58 8.61 1.51
N ILE A 75 2.25 7.68 0.61
CA ILE A 75 1.65 8.00 -0.69
C ILE A 75 0.30 8.67 -0.48
N LEU A 76 -0.52 8.13 0.42
CA LEU A 76 -1.84 8.72 0.71
C LEU A 76 -1.71 10.11 1.34
N CYS A 77 -0.68 10.34 2.18
CA CYS A 77 -0.39 11.68 2.71
C CYS A 77 -0.08 12.67 1.58
N VAL A 78 0.65 12.25 0.56
CA VAL A 78 0.93 13.09 -0.61
C VAL A 78 -0.35 13.41 -1.35
N LEU A 79 -1.21 12.42 -1.58
CA LEU A 79 -2.49 12.61 -2.28
C LEU A 79 -3.44 13.51 -1.48
N ASP A 80 -3.40 13.44 -0.16
CA ASP A 80 -4.23 14.27 0.72
C ASP A 80 -3.70 15.70 0.90
N GLY A 81 -2.50 15.98 0.39
CA GLY A 81 -1.87 17.28 0.55
C GLY A 81 -1.18 17.50 1.90
N ALA A 82 -1.09 16.45 2.73
CA ALA A 82 -0.40 16.52 4.01
C ALA A 82 1.13 16.53 3.85
N SER A 83 1.61 16.00 2.73
CA SER A 83 3.02 16.04 2.32
C SER A 83 3.10 16.47 0.87
N THR A 84 4.23 17.02 0.46
CA THR A 84 4.39 17.48 -0.92
C THR A 84 5.61 16.83 -1.58
N VAL A 85 5.47 16.55 -2.88
CA VAL A 85 6.58 16.11 -3.74
C VAL A 85 6.92 17.17 -4.78
N VAL A 86 6.22 18.31 -4.75
CA VAL A 86 6.43 19.42 -5.69
C VAL A 86 7.16 20.54 -4.97
N GLU A 87 8.22 21.04 -5.60
CA GLU A 87 8.99 22.17 -5.07
C GLU A 87 8.52 23.48 -5.70
N GLY A 88 8.80 24.59 -5.03
CA GLY A 88 8.48 25.91 -5.53
C GLY A 88 7.32 26.58 -4.80
N ALA A 89 6.98 27.80 -5.22
CA ALA A 89 5.96 28.61 -4.57
C ALA A 89 4.54 28.13 -4.89
N ASP A 90 4.32 27.69 -6.13
CA ASP A 90 3.02 27.14 -6.55
C ASP A 90 3.15 25.62 -6.65
N LYS A 91 2.70 24.94 -5.61
CA LYS A 91 2.80 23.46 -5.53
C LYS A 91 1.62 22.76 -6.19
N GLY A 92 0.54 23.52 -6.48
CA GLY A 92 -0.67 22.91 -7.02
C GLY A 92 -1.33 21.93 -6.06
N ILE A 93 -2.29 21.19 -6.57
CA ILE A 93 -2.98 20.12 -5.83
C ILE A 93 -3.03 18.87 -6.71
N LEU A 94 -2.93 17.71 -6.06
CA LEU A 94 -3.12 16.43 -6.73
C LEU A 94 -4.59 16.03 -6.58
N ARG A 95 -5.19 15.56 -7.65
CA ARG A 95 -6.58 15.11 -7.63
C ARG A 95 -6.64 13.67 -8.10
N LEU A 96 -7.20 12.81 -7.26
CA LEU A 96 -7.42 11.40 -7.57
C LEU A 96 -8.90 11.21 -7.85
N VAL A 97 -9.22 10.74 -9.04
CA VAL A 97 -10.59 10.66 -9.53
C VAL A 97 -10.87 9.23 -10.00
N HIS A 98 -11.99 8.68 -9.56
CA HIS A 98 -12.51 7.41 -10.06
C HIS A 98 -13.60 7.71 -11.09
N VAL A 99 -13.37 7.27 -12.32
CA VAL A 99 -14.28 7.54 -13.45
C VAL A 99 -14.86 6.21 -13.94
N THR A 100 -16.18 6.14 -14.00
CA THR A 100 -16.90 5.03 -14.61
C THR A 100 -17.63 5.54 -15.85
N SER A 101 -18.36 4.67 -16.55
CA SER A 101 -19.13 5.07 -17.73
C SER A 101 -20.22 6.09 -17.39
N ASP A 102 -20.71 6.11 -16.15
CA ASP A 102 -21.83 6.95 -15.72
C ASP A 102 -21.56 7.80 -14.49
N SER A 103 -20.33 7.80 -13.97
CA SER A 103 -20.01 8.59 -12.77
C SER A 103 -18.56 9.04 -12.72
N VAL A 104 -18.34 10.12 -11.98
CA VAL A 104 -17.01 10.64 -11.65
C VAL A 104 -17.00 10.94 -10.16
N ARG A 105 -16.04 10.42 -9.42
CA ARG A 105 -15.92 10.65 -7.99
C ARG A 105 -14.50 11.04 -7.62
N GLU A 106 -14.35 12.16 -6.92
CA GLU A 106 -13.09 12.55 -6.34
C GLU A 106 -12.87 11.77 -5.05
N LEU A 107 -11.68 11.21 -4.89
CA LEU A 107 -11.37 10.35 -3.76
C LEU A 107 -10.55 11.07 -2.68
N ASN A 108 -9.73 12.04 -3.06
CA ASN A 108 -8.87 12.74 -2.11
C ASN A 108 -9.33 14.15 -1.75
N GLU A 109 -10.47 14.60 -2.28
CA GLU A 109 -11.07 15.86 -1.87
C GLU A 109 -12.34 15.58 -1.08
N HIS A 110 -12.44 16.19 0.12
CA HIS A 110 -13.56 15.92 1.01
C HIS A 110 -13.71 17.05 2.02
N ALA A 111 -14.89 17.58 2.15
CA ALA A 111 -15.19 18.57 3.18
C ALA A 111 -15.69 17.85 4.44
N GLY A 112 -14.92 17.92 5.52
CA GLY A 112 -15.33 17.40 6.82
C GLY A 112 -15.24 15.88 6.98
N GLU A 113 -14.68 15.15 6.01
CA GLU A 113 -14.47 13.71 6.10
C GLU A 113 -13.00 13.42 6.40
N PRO A 114 -12.67 12.23 6.93
CA PRO A 114 -11.27 11.86 7.19
C PRO A 114 -10.44 11.81 5.92
N ASP A 115 -9.17 12.12 6.02
CA ASP A 115 -8.21 11.99 4.92
C ASP A 115 -8.02 10.52 4.54
N LEU A 116 -7.52 10.27 3.32
CA LEU A 116 -7.26 8.90 2.87
C LEU A 116 -6.26 8.18 3.78
N HIS A 117 -5.19 8.88 4.21
CA HIS A 117 -4.22 8.28 5.11
C HIS A 117 -4.81 7.95 6.49
N ASP A 118 -5.78 8.73 6.95
CA ASP A 118 -6.50 8.44 8.21
C ASP A 118 -7.41 7.21 8.05
N LEU A 119 -8.04 7.06 6.88
CA LEU A 119 -8.84 5.88 6.58
C LEU A 119 -7.99 4.62 6.56
N LEU A 120 -6.76 4.71 6.03
CA LEU A 120 -5.82 3.60 6.04
C LEU A 120 -5.44 3.22 7.48
N ALA A 121 -5.11 4.21 8.31
CA ALA A 121 -4.75 3.97 9.70
C ALA A 121 -5.88 3.28 10.45
N ALA A 122 -7.12 3.72 10.24
CA ALA A 122 -8.29 3.10 10.85
C ALA A 122 -8.49 1.65 10.39
N ALA A 123 -8.30 1.38 9.10
CA ALA A 123 -8.48 0.04 8.52
C ALA A 123 -7.44 -0.96 9.03
N TYR A 124 -6.21 -0.50 9.29
CA TYR A 124 -5.10 -1.37 9.72
C TYR A 124 -4.81 -1.30 11.21
N GLY A 125 -5.62 -0.55 11.98
CA GLY A 125 -5.51 -0.52 13.44
C GLY A 125 -4.18 0.02 13.96
N LYS A 126 -3.47 0.80 13.15
CA LYS A 126 -2.22 1.44 13.56
C LYS A 126 -2.54 2.70 14.35
N THR A 127 -2.93 2.51 15.59
CA THR A 127 -2.98 3.61 16.55
C THR A 127 -1.60 3.74 17.18
N SER A 128 -1.07 4.92 17.11
CA SER A 128 0.16 5.25 17.82
C SER A 128 -0.04 5.14 19.33
#